data_27399ffd1b107481e73fd5382732e8fb
#
_entry.id   27399ffd1b107481e73fd5382732e8fb
#
_cell.length_a   1.000
_cell.length_b   1.000
_cell.length_c   1.000
_cell.angle_alpha   90.00
_cell.angle_beta   90.00
_cell.angle_gamma   90.00
#
_symmetry.space_group_name_H-M   'P 1'
#
loop_
_entity.id
_entity.type
_entity.pdbx_description
1 polymer ?
#
loop_
_entity_poly.entity_id
_entity_poly.type
_entity_poly.pdbx_seq_one_letter_code
_entity_poly.pdbx_strand_id
1 'polypeptide(L)'
;MSHYPHLFSPLTINGMTLKNRIIMPPMGTNMATLNGEVSQEQLEYYELRAKGGTGLITIENICIDFPFASNGTTQLRIDNDQYIPRLFKLTETLHKHGACVSIQLNHAGASAYAYRLEGQTPLSSSTTPSKKHGNIPRPMTHEEIYHAVEKFGDAAERVRRAGFDCVEIHAGHSYLISQFLSPLFNKRTDEFGGSVENRTRILSLIVDKVRACVGPRFPVSLRISADDFLKGGNTLEDSLRILELCQEKVDIINVSAAQNDNLNLQIDQMSLEDGWKRYLSRAVRDKFHKPTVIAGNIRTPQVAEDILASGDADLIAIGRGLIAEPEWVQKVQGGKERLMRKCISCNIGCADHRIARSRPLRCSINPDIIHGDAYKMRRVNRDTNVVVIGAGTAGMEAACTAAEVGCHTWLLEAKNHVGGLASEISRLPEKKRIADFPQFMKNRIASLDNLMLQIGKRADVASVSALRPHLIVNATGSTPLLPPIEGLRENIDVENGKIFSITGMIDNLAKFTDIKGKRIA
;
A
#
# COMPACT_ATOMS: atom_id res chain seq x y z
N MET A 1 20.02 20.14 -12.15
CA MET A 1 19.74 18.75 -12.58
C MET A 1 19.10 18.02 -11.43
N SER A 2 18.15 17.11 -11.67
CA SER A 2 17.52 16.31 -10.62
C SER A 2 18.59 15.45 -9.92
N HIS A 3 18.51 15.33 -8.60
CA HIS A 3 19.35 14.38 -7.83
C HIS A 3 19.08 12.91 -8.21
N TYR A 4 17.96 12.63 -8.90
CA TYR A 4 17.46 11.29 -9.25
C TYR A 4 17.14 11.24 -10.77
N PRO A 5 18.17 11.21 -11.65
CA PRO A 5 17.97 11.34 -13.09
C PRO A 5 17.22 10.16 -13.72
N HIS A 6 17.40 8.92 -13.22
CA HIS A 6 16.68 7.77 -13.75
C HIS A 6 15.20 7.81 -13.35
N LEU A 7 14.92 8.16 -12.08
CA LEU A 7 13.56 8.20 -11.54
C LEU A 7 12.65 9.18 -12.29
N PHE A 8 13.19 10.31 -12.75
CA PHE A 8 12.44 11.35 -13.44
C PHE A 8 12.63 11.33 -14.97
N SER A 9 13.29 10.32 -15.52
CA SER A 9 13.34 10.14 -16.96
C SER A 9 11.99 9.62 -17.50
N PRO A 10 11.53 10.08 -18.68
CA PRO A 10 10.34 9.54 -19.30
C PRO A 10 10.56 8.12 -19.82
N LEU A 11 9.46 7.39 -20.07
CA LEU A 11 9.48 6.07 -20.70
C LEU A 11 8.26 5.91 -21.59
N THR A 12 8.47 5.50 -22.84
CA THR A 12 7.39 5.17 -23.76
C THR A 12 7.25 3.65 -23.89
N ILE A 13 6.04 3.15 -23.71
CA ILE A 13 5.69 1.73 -23.78
C ILE A 13 4.48 1.60 -24.70
N ASN A 14 4.65 0.96 -25.85
CA ASN A 14 3.59 0.71 -26.83
C ASN A 14 2.66 1.93 -27.07
N GLY A 15 3.26 3.13 -27.26
CA GLY A 15 2.53 4.39 -27.49
C GLY A 15 2.10 5.17 -26.24
N MET A 16 2.09 4.57 -25.05
CA MET A 16 1.89 5.27 -23.78
C MET A 16 3.20 5.88 -23.29
N THR A 17 3.24 7.19 -23.08
CA THR A 17 4.43 7.88 -22.58
C THR A 17 4.25 8.32 -21.13
N LEU A 18 5.05 7.75 -20.24
CA LEU A 18 5.11 8.10 -18.82
C LEU A 18 6.07 9.28 -18.62
N LYS A 19 5.65 10.30 -17.85
CA LYS A 19 6.47 11.48 -17.52
C LYS A 19 7.61 11.20 -16.53
N ASN A 20 7.55 10.10 -15.80
CA ASN A 20 8.56 9.60 -14.87
C ASN A 20 8.41 8.10 -14.67
N ARG A 21 9.33 7.48 -13.92
CA ARG A 21 9.37 6.03 -13.68
C ARG A 21 8.54 5.56 -12.48
N ILE A 22 7.70 6.43 -11.89
CA ILE A 22 6.96 6.16 -10.66
C ILE A 22 5.54 5.72 -10.98
N ILE A 23 5.19 4.54 -10.46
CA ILE A 23 3.86 3.95 -10.59
C ILE A 23 3.19 3.86 -9.23
N MET A 24 1.92 4.22 -9.15
CA MET A 24 1.04 3.77 -8.07
C MET A 24 0.50 2.37 -8.41
N PRO A 25 0.89 1.31 -7.69
CA PRO A 25 0.37 -0.03 -7.97
C PRO A 25 -1.08 -0.17 -7.52
N PRO A 26 -1.82 -1.17 -8.03
CA PRO A 26 -3.20 -1.42 -7.64
C PRO A 26 -3.29 -1.82 -6.17
N MET A 27 -4.04 -1.07 -5.39
CA MET A 27 -4.28 -1.30 -3.96
C MET A 27 -5.75 -1.10 -3.66
N GLY A 28 -6.45 -2.16 -3.23
CA GLY A 28 -7.85 -2.05 -2.85
C GLY A 28 -8.07 -0.99 -1.78
N THR A 29 -9.11 -0.19 -1.94
CA THR A 29 -9.43 0.92 -1.05
C THR A 29 -10.62 0.64 -0.13
N ASN A 30 -11.53 -0.24 -0.51
CA ASN A 30 -12.86 -0.41 0.09
C ASN A 30 -13.66 0.91 0.12
N MET A 31 -13.53 1.72 -0.92
CA MET A 31 -14.24 3.01 -1.04
C MET A 31 -15.24 3.05 -2.19
N ALA A 32 -15.34 2.00 -3.02
CA ALA A 32 -16.36 1.94 -4.06
C ALA A 32 -17.77 1.99 -3.45
N THR A 33 -18.75 2.37 -4.23
CA THR A 33 -20.15 2.26 -3.82
C THR A 33 -20.53 0.80 -3.58
N LEU A 34 -21.63 0.55 -2.90
CA LEU A 34 -22.14 -0.82 -2.68
C LEU A 34 -22.41 -1.56 -4.00
N ASN A 35 -22.74 -0.81 -5.05
CA ASN A 35 -23.00 -1.36 -6.39
C ASN A 35 -21.72 -1.53 -7.23
N GLY A 36 -20.54 -1.14 -6.71
CA GLY A 36 -19.26 -1.27 -7.41
C GLY A 36 -18.93 -0.12 -8.36
N GLU A 37 -19.58 1.03 -8.23
CA GLU A 37 -19.24 2.24 -8.97
C GLU A 37 -18.13 3.04 -8.27
N VAL A 38 -17.43 3.87 -9.03
CA VAL A 38 -16.44 4.83 -8.49
C VAL A 38 -17.16 5.85 -7.60
N SER A 39 -16.77 5.92 -6.34
CA SER A 39 -17.28 6.91 -5.37
C SER A 39 -16.57 8.26 -5.50
N GLN A 40 -17.12 9.30 -4.82
CA GLN A 40 -16.45 10.59 -4.75
C GLN A 40 -15.13 10.49 -3.97
N GLU A 41 -15.09 9.71 -2.90
CA GLU A 41 -13.85 9.49 -2.13
C GLU A 41 -12.76 8.83 -2.97
N GLN A 42 -13.11 7.90 -3.87
CA GLN A 42 -12.12 7.31 -4.78
C GLN A 42 -11.61 8.32 -5.80
N LEU A 43 -12.47 9.17 -6.35
CA LEU A 43 -12.04 10.26 -7.24
C LEU A 43 -11.00 11.15 -6.55
N GLU A 44 -11.31 11.64 -5.36
CA GLU A 44 -10.42 12.51 -4.58
C GLU A 44 -9.13 11.79 -4.18
N TYR A 45 -9.23 10.53 -3.76
CA TYR A 45 -8.09 9.70 -3.40
C TYR A 45 -7.09 9.57 -4.55
N TYR A 46 -7.53 9.20 -5.74
CA TYR A 46 -6.64 9.05 -6.89
C TYR A 46 -6.18 10.38 -7.45
N GLU A 47 -7.06 11.40 -7.47
CA GLU A 47 -6.71 12.75 -7.95
C GLU A 47 -5.55 13.36 -7.16
N LEU A 48 -5.52 13.22 -5.83
CA LEU A 48 -4.41 13.70 -5.00
C LEU A 48 -3.05 13.14 -5.45
N ARG A 49 -2.99 11.87 -5.87
CA ARG A 49 -1.75 11.22 -6.35
C ARG A 49 -1.38 11.67 -7.75
N ALA A 50 -2.37 11.92 -8.60
CA ALA A 50 -2.15 12.49 -9.93
C ALA A 50 -1.61 13.93 -9.83
N LYS A 51 -2.23 14.77 -8.99
CA LYS A 51 -1.76 16.11 -8.62
C LYS A 51 -0.34 16.05 -8.05
N GLY A 52 -0.05 15.06 -7.20
CA GLY A 52 1.27 14.82 -6.61
C GLY A 52 2.36 14.43 -7.61
N GLY A 53 2.03 14.24 -8.90
CA GLY A 53 3.01 14.07 -9.98
C GLY A 53 3.28 12.62 -10.38
N THR A 54 2.55 11.62 -9.87
CA THR A 54 2.71 10.20 -10.25
C THR A 54 2.59 10.00 -11.76
N GLY A 55 3.50 9.21 -12.37
CA GLY A 55 3.55 8.96 -13.81
C GLY A 55 2.45 8.04 -14.30
N LEU A 56 2.26 6.90 -13.65
CA LEU A 56 1.17 5.94 -13.94
C LEU A 56 0.42 5.60 -12.64
N ILE A 57 -0.90 5.67 -12.68
CA ILE A 57 -1.77 5.26 -11.58
C ILE A 57 -2.55 4.02 -12.01
N THR A 58 -2.22 2.87 -11.43
CA THR A 58 -3.01 1.65 -11.61
C THR A 58 -4.09 1.61 -10.54
N ILE A 59 -5.33 1.74 -10.99
CA ILE A 59 -6.52 1.66 -10.14
C ILE A 59 -6.61 0.25 -9.54
N GLU A 60 -7.15 0.16 -8.34
CA GLU A 60 -7.34 -1.09 -7.60
C GLU A 60 -7.96 -2.21 -8.45
N ASN A 61 -7.82 -3.46 -7.98
CA ASN A 61 -8.38 -4.60 -8.69
C ASN A 61 -9.90 -4.47 -8.83
N ILE A 62 -10.39 -4.64 -10.06
CA ILE A 62 -11.79 -4.51 -10.42
C ILE A 62 -12.42 -5.87 -10.69
N CYS A 63 -13.66 -6.08 -10.24
CA CYS A 63 -14.43 -7.30 -10.44
C CYS A 63 -14.92 -7.37 -11.90
N ILE A 64 -14.56 -8.43 -12.61
CA ILE A 64 -14.90 -8.64 -14.04
C ILE A 64 -16.12 -9.53 -14.24
N ASP A 65 -16.56 -10.25 -13.20
CA ASP A 65 -17.68 -11.19 -13.24
C ASP A 65 -18.34 -11.28 -11.85
N PHE A 66 -19.36 -10.49 -11.62
CA PHE A 66 -20.07 -10.48 -10.33
C PHE A 66 -21.13 -11.60 -10.31
N PRO A 67 -21.30 -12.34 -9.20
CA PRO A 67 -20.62 -12.18 -7.91
C PRO A 67 -19.30 -12.96 -7.76
N PHE A 68 -18.97 -13.91 -8.64
CA PHE A 68 -17.88 -14.88 -8.49
C PHE A 68 -16.48 -14.25 -8.46
N ALA A 69 -16.29 -13.15 -9.17
CA ALA A 69 -15.01 -12.46 -9.22
C ALA A 69 -14.81 -11.44 -8.09
N SER A 70 -15.79 -11.23 -7.20
CA SER A 70 -15.73 -10.22 -6.14
C SER A 70 -14.89 -10.70 -4.94
N ASN A 71 -13.94 -9.87 -4.49
CA ASN A 71 -13.04 -10.18 -3.37
C ASN A 71 -13.19 -9.25 -2.16
N GLY A 72 -14.23 -8.43 -2.11
CA GLY A 72 -14.45 -7.46 -1.04
C GLY A 72 -15.89 -6.95 -0.95
N THR A 73 -16.18 -6.22 0.14
CA THR A 73 -17.52 -5.67 0.42
C THR A 73 -17.91 -4.55 -0.54
N THR A 74 -16.96 -3.68 -0.88
CA THR A 74 -17.13 -2.52 -1.76
C THR A 74 -15.96 -2.49 -2.74
N GLN A 75 -16.05 -3.33 -3.77
CA GLN A 75 -15.07 -3.43 -4.84
C GLN A 75 -15.63 -2.83 -6.12
N LEU A 76 -14.80 -2.15 -6.91
CA LEU A 76 -15.15 -1.67 -8.24
C LEU A 76 -15.57 -2.83 -9.15
N ARG A 77 -16.50 -2.57 -10.07
CA ARG A 77 -17.01 -3.52 -11.05
C ARG A 77 -16.86 -2.98 -12.47
N ILE A 78 -16.68 -3.91 -13.43
CA ILE A 78 -16.62 -3.65 -14.88
C ILE A 78 -17.26 -4.80 -15.69
N ASP A 79 -18.02 -5.64 -15.02
CA ASP A 79 -18.75 -6.77 -15.62
C ASP A 79 -19.91 -6.34 -16.53
N ASN A 80 -20.27 -5.05 -16.53
CA ASN A 80 -21.34 -4.49 -17.35
C ASN A 80 -20.99 -3.08 -17.85
N ASP A 81 -21.56 -2.65 -18.98
CA ASP A 81 -21.32 -1.34 -19.60
C ASP A 81 -21.77 -0.16 -18.74
N GLN A 82 -22.72 -0.36 -17.82
CA GLN A 82 -23.18 0.67 -16.88
C GLN A 82 -22.07 1.30 -16.02
N TYR A 83 -20.94 0.61 -15.85
CA TYR A 83 -19.81 1.09 -15.05
C TYR A 83 -18.88 2.03 -15.84
N ILE A 84 -18.95 2.03 -17.17
CA ILE A 84 -18.07 2.83 -18.04
C ILE A 84 -18.15 4.33 -17.72
N PRO A 85 -19.32 4.97 -17.58
CA PRO A 85 -19.39 6.43 -17.38
C PRO A 85 -18.65 6.93 -16.14
N ARG A 86 -18.74 6.20 -15.02
CA ARG A 86 -18.05 6.59 -13.77
C ARG A 86 -16.55 6.30 -13.84
N LEU A 87 -16.13 5.25 -14.50
CA LEU A 87 -14.73 4.95 -14.78
C LEU A 87 -14.12 5.97 -15.74
N PHE A 88 -14.86 6.39 -16.78
CA PHE A 88 -14.45 7.46 -17.69
C PHE A 88 -14.26 8.80 -16.93
N LYS A 89 -15.17 9.12 -16.01
CA LYS A 89 -15.00 10.30 -15.16
C LYS A 89 -13.71 10.25 -14.33
N LEU A 90 -13.33 9.06 -13.83
CA LEU A 90 -12.08 8.87 -13.10
C LEU A 90 -10.87 9.11 -14.01
N THR A 91 -10.82 8.51 -15.20
CA THR A 91 -9.69 8.70 -16.14
C THR A 91 -9.55 10.15 -16.55
N GLU A 92 -10.63 10.84 -16.93
CA GLU A 92 -10.60 12.28 -17.22
C GLU A 92 -10.05 13.10 -16.06
N THR A 93 -10.44 12.77 -14.82
CA THR A 93 -9.97 13.49 -13.63
C THR A 93 -8.46 13.35 -13.46
N LEU A 94 -7.90 12.17 -13.69
CA LEU A 94 -6.47 11.91 -13.52
C LEU A 94 -5.64 12.45 -14.69
N HIS A 95 -6.14 12.35 -15.93
CA HIS A 95 -5.49 12.90 -17.12
C HIS A 95 -5.29 14.42 -17.06
N LYS A 96 -6.19 15.18 -16.41
CA LYS A 96 -6.03 16.63 -16.17
C LYS A 96 -4.73 16.98 -15.47
N HIS A 97 -4.14 16.04 -14.72
CA HIS A 97 -2.87 16.22 -14.01
C HIS A 97 -1.69 15.54 -14.72
N GLY A 98 -1.90 15.07 -15.96
CA GLY A 98 -0.87 14.44 -16.79
C GLY A 98 -0.39 13.08 -16.25
N ALA A 99 -1.21 12.36 -15.50
CA ALA A 99 -0.96 10.97 -15.13
C ALA A 99 -1.53 10.05 -16.20
N CYS A 100 -0.78 9.01 -16.61
CA CYS A 100 -1.36 7.88 -17.31
C CYS A 100 -2.16 7.01 -16.31
N VAL A 101 -3.19 6.33 -16.80
CA VAL A 101 -4.12 5.58 -15.94
C VAL A 101 -4.27 4.15 -16.44
N SER A 102 -4.06 3.19 -15.53
CA SER A 102 -4.30 1.76 -15.74
C SER A 102 -5.33 1.24 -14.75
N ILE A 103 -5.87 0.05 -14.98
CA ILE A 103 -6.74 -0.64 -14.03
C ILE A 103 -6.45 -2.14 -14.04
N GLN A 104 -6.54 -2.78 -12.85
CA GLN A 104 -6.22 -4.20 -12.72
C GLN A 104 -7.47 -5.07 -12.80
N LEU A 105 -7.57 -5.91 -13.83
CA LEU A 105 -8.63 -6.91 -14.00
C LEU A 105 -8.40 -8.08 -13.04
N ASN A 106 -9.43 -8.47 -12.31
CA ASN A 106 -9.33 -9.54 -11.32
C ASN A 106 -10.57 -10.42 -11.26
N HIS A 107 -10.34 -11.71 -11.11
CA HIS A 107 -11.32 -12.70 -10.71
C HIS A 107 -10.85 -13.35 -9.40
N ALA A 108 -11.69 -13.28 -8.36
CA ALA A 108 -11.30 -13.69 -7.02
C ALA A 108 -11.01 -15.20 -6.87
N GLY A 109 -11.69 -16.04 -7.66
CA GLY A 109 -11.55 -17.49 -7.50
C GLY A 109 -11.98 -17.95 -6.10
N ALA A 110 -11.24 -18.88 -5.50
CA ALA A 110 -11.43 -19.33 -4.11
C ALA A 110 -11.38 -18.20 -3.08
N SER A 111 -10.74 -17.07 -3.42
CA SER A 111 -10.66 -15.88 -2.57
C SER A 111 -11.88 -14.96 -2.68
N ALA A 112 -12.98 -15.42 -3.30
CA ALA A 112 -14.21 -14.66 -3.40
C ALA A 112 -14.80 -14.37 -2.01
N TYR A 113 -15.45 -13.20 -1.88
CA TYR A 113 -16.04 -12.78 -0.62
C TYR A 113 -17.40 -13.49 -0.42
N ALA A 114 -17.44 -14.42 0.54
CA ALA A 114 -18.57 -15.33 0.76
C ALA A 114 -19.93 -14.61 0.87
N TYR A 115 -19.97 -13.46 1.54
CA TYR A 115 -21.17 -12.65 1.68
C TYR A 115 -21.76 -12.21 0.31
N ARG A 116 -20.91 -11.99 -0.71
CA ARG A 116 -21.34 -11.59 -2.05
C ARG A 116 -21.81 -12.76 -2.91
N LEU A 117 -21.44 -13.99 -2.54
CA LEU A 117 -21.79 -15.19 -3.30
C LEU A 117 -23.25 -15.64 -3.11
N GLU A 118 -23.98 -15.06 -2.14
CA GLU A 118 -25.40 -15.35 -1.90
C GLU A 118 -25.68 -16.86 -1.76
N GLY A 119 -24.80 -17.56 -1.05
CA GLY A 119 -24.89 -19.01 -0.86
C GLY A 119 -24.29 -19.86 -1.97
N GLN A 120 -23.77 -19.27 -3.04
CA GLN A 120 -23.10 -20.01 -4.11
C GLN A 120 -21.68 -20.40 -3.71
N THR A 121 -21.19 -21.52 -4.27
CA THR A 121 -19.84 -22.00 -4.05
C THR A 121 -18.85 -21.24 -4.92
N PRO A 122 -17.73 -20.71 -4.36
CA PRO A 122 -16.72 -20.06 -5.16
C PRO A 122 -16.07 -21.02 -6.16
N LEU A 123 -15.60 -20.46 -7.27
CA LEU A 123 -14.97 -21.19 -8.38
C LEU A 123 -13.45 -21.14 -8.26
N SER A 124 -12.76 -22.24 -8.59
CA SER A 124 -11.29 -22.27 -8.61
C SER A 124 -10.78 -23.36 -9.56
N SER A 125 -9.45 -23.52 -9.63
CA SER A 125 -8.83 -24.66 -10.33
C SER A 125 -9.18 -26.00 -9.68
N SER A 126 -9.33 -26.04 -8.36
CA SER A 126 -9.55 -27.25 -7.54
C SER A 126 -10.32 -26.93 -6.27
N THR A 127 -10.54 -27.93 -5.41
CA THR A 127 -11.20 -27.80 -4.10
C THR A 127 -10.28 -27.25 -3.00
N THR A 128 -9.08 -26.78 -3.34
CA THR A 128 -8.10 -26.27 -2.35
C THR A 128 -8.62 -24.96 -1.73
N PRO A 129 -8.80 -24.90 -0.39
CA PRO A 129 -9.34 -23.72 0.28
C PRO A 129 -8.42 -22.51 0.16
N SER A 130 -9.03 -21.31 0.07
CA SER A 130 -8.31 -20.05 0.25
C SER A 130 -8.19 -19.72 1.74
N LYS A 131 -6.99 -19.42 2.22
CA LYS A 131 -6.80 -18.94 3.60
C LYS A 131 -7.37 -17.55 3.84
N LYS A 132 -7.60 -16.78 2.79
CA LYS A 132 -8.12 -15.41 2.92
C LYS A 132 -9.50 -15.34 3.56
N HIS A 133 -10.41 -16.23 3.15
CA HIS A 133 -11.81 -16.25 3.62
C HIS A 133 -12.27 -17.63 4.09
N GLY A 134 -11.41 -18.65 4.02
CA GLY A 134 -11.73 -20.01 4.45
C GLY A 134 -12.72 -20.76 3.54
N ASN A 135 -13.08 -20.20 2.39
CA ASN A 135 -14.00 -20.83 1.47
C ASN A 135 -13.41 -22.10 0.86
N ILE A 136 -14.21 -23.16 0.78
CA ILE A 136 -13.91 -24.35 -0.02
C ILE A 136 -14.52 -24.16 -1.40
N PRO A 137 -13.71 -23.96 -2.45
CA PRO A 137 -14.22 -23.77 -3.80
C PRO A 137 -14.59 -25.10 -4.45
N ARG A 138 -15.34 -25.06 -5.53
CA ARG A 138 -15.42 -26.17 -6.48
C ARG A 138 -14.54 -25.93 -7.71
N PRO A 139 -14.05 -27.01 -8.35
CA PRO A 139 -13.33 -26.90 -9.62
C PRO A 139 -14.23 -26.32 -10.70
N MET A 140 -13.68 -25.42 -11.50
CA MET A 140 -14.35 -24.93 -12.72
C MET A 140 -14.45 -26.04 -13.76
N THR A 141 -15.58 -26.11 -14.47
CA THR A 141 -15.72 -26.88 -15.72
C THR A 141 -14.93 -26.20 -16.84
N HIS A 142 -14.70 -26.89 -17.96
CA HIS A 142 -14.05 -26.29 -19.13
C HIS A 142 -14.85 -25.08 -19.65
N GLU A 143 -16.17 -25.19 -19.70
CA GLU A 143 -17.07 -24.10 -20.13
C GLU A 143 -16.89 -22.87 -19.22
N GLU A 144 -16.83 -23.04 -17.90
CA GLU A 144 -16.60 -21.95 -16.95
C GLU A 144 -15.20 -21.31 -17.08
N ILE A 145 -14.17 -22.12 -17.41
CA ILE A 145 -12.83 -21.60 -17.70
C ILE A 145 -12.86 -20.69 -18.94
N TYR A 146 -13.47 -21.15 -20.04
CA TYR A 146 -13.61 -20.34 -21.25
C TYR A 146 -14.51 -19.13 -21.02
N HIS A 147 -15.58 -19.25 -20.23
CA HIS A 147 -16.41 -18.12 -19.83
C HIS A 147 -15.57 -17.06 -19.08
N ALA A 148 -14.72 -17.47 -18.14
CA ALA A 148 -13.83 -16.53 -17.44
C ALA A 148 -12.86 -15.84 -18.41
N VAL A 149 -12.32 -16.55 -19.40
CA VAL A 149 -11.47 -15.96 -20.46
C VAL A 149 -12.23 -14.87 -21.22
N GLU A 150 -13.49 -15.13 -21.64
CA GLU A 150 -14.34 -14.13 -22.30
C GLU A 150 -14.57 -12.91 -21.41
N LYS A 151 -14.85 -13.10 -20.12
CA LYS A 151 -15.05 -12.00 -19.16
C LYS A 151 -13.82 -11.09 -18.99
N PHE A 152 -12.60 -11.65 -19.04
CA PHE A 152 -11.38 -10.83 -19.07
C PHE A 152 -11.30 -9.98 -20.34
N GLY A 153 -11.65 -10.53 -21.51
CA GLY A 153 -11.68 -9.80 -22.77
C GLY A 153 -12.72 -8.68 -22.79
N ASP A 154 -13.95 -8.99 -22.38
CA ASP A 154 -15.05 -8.01 -22.29
C ASP A 154 -14.70 -6.86 -21.33
N ALA A 155 -14.11 -7.19 -20.18
CA ALA A 155 -13.65 -6.21 -19.21
C ALA A 155 -12.54 -5.32 -19.80
N ALA A 156 -11.58 -5.90 -20.52
CA ALA A 156 -10.49 -5.15 -21.16
C ALA A 156 -11.02 -4.18 -22.26
N GLU A 157 -12.02 -4.58 -23.02
CA GLU A 157 -12.67 -3.68 -23.98
C GLU A 157 -13.35 -2.51 -23.28
N ARG A 158 -14.09 -2.78 -22.18
CA ARG A 158 -14.70 -1.70 -21.36
C ARG A 158 -13.67 -0.76 -20.78
N VAL A 159 -12.51 -1.28 -20.33
CA VAL A 159 -11.36 -0.46 -19.88
C VAL A 159 -10.94 0.51 -20.97
N ARG A 160 -10.73 0.04 -22.21
CA ARG A 160 -10.36 0.89 -23.33
C ARG A 160 -11.45 1.95 -23.62
N ARG A 161 -12.74 1.57 -23.61
CA ARG A 161 -13.88 2.50 -23.80
C ARG A 161 -14.00 3.52 -22.65
N ALA A 162 -13.58 3.16 -21.44
CA ALA A 162 -13.55 4.06 -20.30
C ALA A 162 -12.32 5.00 -20.26
N GLY A 163 -11.53 5.05 -21.34
CA GLY A 163 -10.46 6.03 -21.50
C GLY A 163 -9.17 5.73 -20.73
N PHE A 164 -8.94 4.50 -20.27
CA PHE A 164 -7.68 4.10 -19.68
C PHE A 164 -6.57 4.01 -20.74
N ASP A 165 -5.31 4.21 -20.33
CA ASP A 165 -4.14 4.12 -21.18
C ASP A 165 -3.52 2.72 -21.19
N CYS A 166 -3.84 1.89 -20.22
CA CYS A 166 -3.29 0.55 -20.04
C CYS A 166 -4.29 -0.34 -19.29
N VAL A 167 -4.21 -1.65 -19.48
CA VAL A 167 -4.91 -2.65 -18.67
C VAL A 167 -3.93 -3.60 -18.02
N GLU A 168 -4.13 -3.95 -16.75
CA GLU A 168 -3.31 -4.92 -16.04
C GLU A 168 -4.08 -6.20 -15.75
N ILE A 169 -3.51 -7.35 -16.13
CA ILE A 169 -4.04 -8.70 -15.81
C ILE A 169 -3.43 -9.15 -14.47
N HIS A 170 -4.28 -9.55 -13.52
CA HIS A 170 -3.83 -9.98 -12.19
C HIS A 170 -3.62 -11.50 -12.13
N ALA A 171 -2.36 -11.93 -12.27
CA ALA A 171 -1.95 -13.33 -12.23
C ALA A 171 -1.17 -13.72 -10.96
N GLY A 172 -1.41 -13.06 -9.84
CA GLY A 172 -0.73 -13.32 -8.56
C GLY A 172 -1.67 -13.38 -7.35
N HIS A 173 -1.09 -13.54 -6.16
CA HIS A 173 -1.72 -13.32 -4.86
C HIS A 173 -2.90 -14.24 -4.53
N SER A 174 -2.85 -15.51 -4.97
CA SER A 174 -3.90 -16.52 -4.74
C SER A 174 -5.29 -16.10 -5.28
N TYR A 175 -5.36 -15.30 -6.36
CA TYR A 175 -6.58 -15.08 -7.13
C TYR A 175 -6.70 -16.10 -8.26
N LEU A 176 -7.78 -16.10 -9.02
CA LEU A 176 -8.15 -17.18 -9.94
C LEU A 176 -6.98 -17.64 -10.82
N ILE A 177 -6.34 -16.72 -11.57
CA ILE A 177 -5.21 -17.08 -12.44
C ILE A 177 -4.09 -17.71 -11.64
N SER A 178 -3.70 -17.10 -10.51
CA SER A 178 -2.66 -17.64 -9.60
C SER A 178 -3.03 -19.02 -9.05
N GLN A 179 -4.32 -19.29 -8.80
CA GLN A 179 -4.80 -20.59 -8.36
C GLN A 179 -4.66 -21.66 -9.45
N PHE A 180 -4.70 -21.31 -10.73
CA PHE A 180 -4.37 -22.22 -11.83
C PHE A 180 -2.86 -22.40 -11.98
N LEU A 181 -2.07 -21.33 -11.86
CA LEU A 181 -0.62 -21.37 -12.04
C LEU A 181 0.11 -22.16 -10.96
N SER A 182 -0.31 -22.05 -9.70
CA SER A 182 0.43 -22.60 -8.57
C SER A 182 0.01 -24.05 -8.29
N PRO A 183 0.98 -25.00 -8.19
CA PRO A 183 0.69 -26.40 -7.86
C PRO A 183 0.16 -26.58 -6.43
N LEU A 184 0.27 -25.54 -5.57
CA LEU A 184 -0.37 -25.54 -4.25
C LEU A 184 -1.90 -25.62 -4.36
N PHE A 185 -2.47 -24.88 -5.31
CA PHE A 185 -3.92 -24.76 -5.49
C PHE A 185 -4.44 -25.67 -6.59
N ASN A 186 -3.71 -25.82 -7.71
CA ASN A 186 -4.14 -26.57 -8.87
C ASN A 186 -3.82 -28.06 -8.73
N LYS A 187 -4.88 -28.87 -8.55
CA LYS A 187 -4.82 -30.35 -8.47
C LYS A 187 -5.49 -31.03 -9.66
N ARG A 188 -5.71 -30.29 -10.75
CA ARG A 188 -6.32 -30.83 -11.98
C ARG A 188 -5.39 -31.80 -12.69
N THR A 189 -5.99 -32.74 -13.41
CA THR A 189 -5.30 -33.76 -14.21
C THR A 189 -5.60 -33.64 -15.71
N ASP A 190 -6.39 -32.64 -16.10
CA ASP A 190 -6.71 -32.30 -17.49
C ASP A 190 -5.70 -31.30 -18.09
N GLU A 191 -6.00 -30.76 -19.26
CA GLU A 191 -5.15 -29.80 -19.97
C GLU A 191 -4.95 -28.44 -19.27
N PHE A 192 -5.61 -28.19 -18.12
CA PHE A 192 -5.43 -27.01 -17.28
C PHE A 192 -4.67 -27.33 -15.99
N GLY A 193 -4.10 -28.53 -15.83
CA GLY A 193 -3.40 -28.96 -14.62
C GLY A 193 -2.17 -29.82 -14.88
N GLY A 194 -1.46 -30.19 -13.82
CA GLY A 194 -0.23 -31.00 -13.90
C GLY A 194 1.00 -30.17 -14.28
N SER A 195 1.44 -30.23 -15.54
CA SER A 195 2.65 -29.54 -16.01
C SER A 195 2.55 -28.01 -15.95
N VAL A 196 3.68 -27.30 -15.99
CA VAL A 196 3.71 -25.82 -16.02
C VAL A 196 2.96 -25.31 -17.25
N GLU A 197 3.12 -25.95 -18.40
CA GLU A 197 2.46 -25.61 -19.66
C GLU A 197 0.93 -25.67 -19.51
N ASN A 198 0.43 -26.74 -18.92
CA ASN A 198 -1.00 -26.92 -18.71
C ASN A 198 -1.56 -25.91 -17.69
N ARG A 199 -0.86 -25.70 -16.56
CA ARG A 199 -1.27 -24.71 -15.56
C ARG A 199 -1.25 -23.29 -16.11
N THR A 200 -0.39 -22.99 -17.08
CA THR A 200 -0.26 -21.66 -17.73
C THR A 200 -1.33 -21.44 -18.81
N ARG A 201 -1.95 -22.49 -19.32
CA ARG A 201 -2.91 -22.44 -20.45
C ARG A 201 -4.00 -21.38 -20.27
N ILE A 202 -4.63 -21.31 -19.10
CA ILE A 202 -5.66 -20.29 -18.83
C ILE A 202 -5.11 -18.86 -18.94
N LEU A 203 -3.90 -18.61 -18.41
CA LEU A 203 -3.27 -17.30 -18.52
C LEU A 203 -2.96 -16.93 -19.96
N SER A 204 -2.43 -17.87 -20.76
CA SER A 204 -2.17 -17.65 -22.18
C SER A 204 -3.45 -17.31 -22.95
N LEU A 205 -4.54 -18.06 -22.71
CA LEU A 205 -5.86 -17.78 -23.31
C LEU A 205 -6.38 -16.39 -22.92
N ILE A 206 -6.23 -15.99 -21.65
CA ILE A 206 -6.65 -14.66 -21.16
C ILE A 206 -5.83 -13.56 -21.83
N VAL A 207 -4.50 -13.70 -21.88
CA VAL A 207 -3.62 -12.71 -22.53
C VAL A 207 -3.98 -12.57 -24.03
N ASP A 208 -4.21 -13.68 -24.71
CA ASP A 208 -4.62 -13.70 -26.11
C ASP A 208 -5.96 -12.99 -26.33
N LYS A 209 -6.94 -13.30 -25.49
CA LYS A 209 -8.27 -12.69 -25.56
C LYS A 209 -8.24 -11.19 -25.26
N VAL A 210 -7.54 -10.79 -24.18
CA VAL A 210 -7.38 -9.36 -23.83
C VAL A 210 -6.71 -8.62 -24.98
N ARG A 211 -5.60 -9.13 -25.51
CA ARG A 211 -4.91 -8.53 -26.65
C ARG A 211 -5.80 -8.39 -27.88
N ALA A 212 -6.60 -9.41 -28.21
CA ALA A 212 -7.55 -9.35 -29.32
C ALA A 212 -8.60 -8.25 -29.12
N CYS A 213 -9.12 -8.07 -27.90
CA CYS A 213 -10.15 -7.07 -27.60
C CYS A 213 -9.61 -5.63 -27.57
N VAL A 214 -8.39 -5.40 -27.03
CA VAL A 214 -7.86 -4.04 -26.94
C VAL A 214 -7.05 -3.60 -28.16
N GLY A 215 -6.63 -4.54 -29.00
CA GLY A 215 -5.80 -4.30 -30.20
C GLY A 215 -4.31 -4.19 -29.90
N PRO A 216 -3.47 -4.14 -30.96
CA PRO A 216 -2.01 -4.27 -30.83
C PRO A 216 -1.31 -3.07 -30.17
N ARG A 217 -1.90 -1.87 -30.24
CA ARG A 217 -1.29 -0.62 -29.76
C ARG A 217 -1.74 -0.20 -28.36
N PHE A 218 -2.63 -0.94 -27.72
CA PHE A 218 -3.06 -0.66 -26.36
C PHE A 218 -2.17 -1.42 -25.37
N PRO A 219 -1.47 -0.75 -24.43
CA PRO A 219 -0.59 -1.39 -23.47
C PRO A 219 -1.28 -2.41 -22.59
N VAL A 220 -0.70 -3.61 -22.47
CA VAL A 220 -1.15 -4.69 -21.59
C VAL A 220 -0.06 -4.98 -20.57
N SER A 221 -0.36 -4.82 -19.29
CA SER A 221 0.47 -5.20 -18.15
C SER A 221 0.05 -6.56 -17.61
N LEU A 222 1.02 -7.38 -17.24
CA LEU A 222 0.80 -8.64 -16.54
C LEU A 222 1.43 -8.56 -15.15
N ARG A 223 0.61 -8.66 -14.10
CA ARG A 223 1.13 -8.75 -12.74
C ARG A 223 1.17 -10.18 -12.27
N ILE A 224 2.37 -10.67 -11.96
CA ILE A 224 2.63 -12.04 -11.54
C ILE A 224 3.36 -12.09 -10.19
N SER A 225 3.07 -13.10 -9.36
CA SER A 225 3.93 -13.46 -8.21
C SER A 225 5.11 -14.26 -8.74
N ALA A 226 6.29 -13.63 -8.78
CA ALA A 226 7.51 -14.26 -9.29
C ALA A 226 8.06 -15.37 -8.39
N ASP A 227 7.69 -15.38 -7.12
CA ASP A 227 7.96 -16.45 -6.15
C ASP A 227 6.81 -16.49 -5.14
N ASP A 228 6.24 -17.66 -4.90
CA ASP A 228 5.18 -17.85 -3.92
C ASP A 228 5.70 -17.78 -2.48
N PHE A 229 7.02 -18.00 -2.27
CA PHE A 229 7.64 -18.15 -0.94
C PHE A 229 6.92 -19.18 -0.05
N LEU A 230 6.38 -20.21 -0.67
CA LEU A 230 5.65 -21.29 0.00
C LEU A 230 6.17 -22.63 -0.49
N LYS A 231 6.42 -23.55 0.44
CA LYS A 231 6.86 -24.91 0.08
C LYS A 231 5.84 -25.59 -0.84
N GLY A 232 6.30 -26.01 -2.02
CA GLY A 232 5.44 -26.61 -3.05
C GLY A 232 4.64 -25.62 -3.89
N GLY A 233 4.87 -24.31 -3.74
CA GLY A 233 4.39 -23.27 -4.65
C GLY A 233 5.32 -23.03 -5.82
N ASN A 234 5.00 -22.07 -6.67
CA ASN A 234 5.87 -21.65 -7.76
C ASN A 234 7.11 -20.94 -7.20
N THR A 235 8.27 -21.34 -7.69
CA THR A 235 9.55 -20.68 -7.49
C THR A 235 9.77 -19.60 -8.56
N LEU A 236 10.85 -18.82 -8.43
CA LEU A 236 11.27 -17.88 -9.47
C LEU A 236 11.48 -18.60 -10.82
N GLU A 237 12.08 -19.80 -10.82
CA GLU A 237 12.30 -20.59 -12.04
C GLU A 237 10.98 -20.99 -12.70
N ASP A 238 10.00 -21.50 -11.92
CA ASP A 238 8.67 -21.81 -12.44
C ASP A 238 7.99 -20.57 -13.03
N SER A 239 8.10 -19.43 -12.37
CA SER A 239 7.50 -18.16 -12.82
C SER A 239 8.16 -17.63 -14.10
N LEU A 240 9.47 -17.80 -14.26
CA LEU A 240 10.16 -17.51 -15.51
C LEU A 240 9.68 -18.43 -16.64
N ARG A 241 9.43 -19.72 -16.36
CA ARG A 241 8.87 -20.65 -17.35
C ARG A 241 7.43 -20.29 -17.72
N ILE A 242 6.60 -19.90 -16.76
CA ILE A 242 5.23 -19.39 -17.00
C ILE A 242 5.28 -18.18 -17.93
N LEU A 243 6.15 -17.21 -17.66
CA LEU A 243 6.30 -16.00 -18.48
C LEU A 243 6.75 -16.34 -19.91
N GLU A 244 7.64 -17.31 -20.13
CA GLU A 244 8.02 -17.75 -21.48
C GLU A 244 6.81 -18.14 -22.34
N LEU A 245 5.80 -18.74 -21.73
CA LEU A 245 4.62 -19.25 -22.42
C LEU A 245 3.56 -18.20 -22.76
N CYS A 246 3.63 -16.99 -22.15
CA CYS A 246 2.53 -16.02 -22.28
C CYS A 246 2.98 -14.55 -22.53
N GLN A 247 4.28 -14.22 -22.42
CA GLN A 247 4.72 -12.82 -22.36
C GLN A 247 4.73 -12.11 -23.72
N GLU A 248 4.67 -12.78 -24.86
CA GLU A 248 4.83 -12.17 -26.19
C GLU A 248 3.84 -11.03 -26.44
N LYS A 249 2.58 -11.20 -26.03
CA LYS A 249 1.50 -10.22 -26.19
C LYS A 249 1.32 -9.27 -25.00
N VAL A 250 2.29 -9.27 -24.06
CA VAL A 250 2.35 -8.40 -22.89
C VAL A 250 3.42 -7.33 -23.09
N ASP A 251 3.11 -6.08 -22.73
CA ASP A 251 4.02 -4.93 -22.90
C ASP A 251 4.78 -4.59 -21.61
N ILE A 252 4.20 -4.90 -20.45
CA ILE A 252 4.78 -4.59 -19.13
C ILE A 252 4.67 -5.83 -18.22
N ILE A 253 5.75 -6.22 -17.55
CA ILE A 253 5.73 -7.26 -16.54
C ILE A 253 5.83 -6.63 -15.15
N ASN A 254 4.73 -6.69 -14.37
CA ASN A 254 4.68 -6.17 -13.01
C ASN A 254 5.02 -7.31 -12.03
N VAL A 255 6.25 -7.28 -11.52
CA VAL A 255 6.81 -8.33 -10.66
C VAL A 255 6.39 -8.10 -9.22
N SER A 256 5.56 -9.01 -8.73
CA SER A 256 5.18 -9.12 -7.33
C SER A 256 5.73 -10.41 -6.74
N ALA A 257 5.37 -10.73 -5.50
CA ALA A 257 5.73 -11.99 -4.86
C ALA A 257 4.78 -12.34 -3.73
N ALA A 258 4.86 -13.58 -3.29
CA ALA A 258 4.04 -14.16 -2.22
C ALA A 258 2.56 -14.34 -2.59
N GLN A 259 1.83 -14.96 -1.69
CA GLN A 259 0.41 -15.29 -1.82
C GLN A 259 -0.37 -14.72 -0.63
N ASN A 260 -1.70 -14.77 -0.67
CA ASN A 260 -2.53 -14.40 0.49
C ASN A 260 -2.24 -15.27 1.71
N ASP A 261 -1.63 -16.45 1.51
CA ASP A 261 -1.26 -17.43 2.55
C ASP A 261 -0.05 -17.00 3.38
N ASN A 262 0.80 -16.13 2.83
CA ASN A 262 1.95 -15.51 3.51
C ASN A 262 1.95 -13.98 3.31
N LEU A 263 0.86 -13.36 3.73
CA LEU A 263 0.54 -11.96 3.54
C LEU A 263 1.64 -10.99 4.03
N ASN A 264 2.42 -11.38 5.03
CA ASN A 264 3.54 -10.61 5.57
C ASN A 264 4.70 -10.41 4.57
N LEU A 265 4.81 -11.27 3.56
CA LEU A 265 5.77 -11.15 2.44
C LEU A 265 5.12 -10.52 1.20
N GLN A 266 3.79 -10.58 1.07
CA GLN A 266 3.03 -9.88 0.03
C GLN A 266 2.92 -8.38 0.35
N ILE A 267 2.55 -8.05 1.59
CA ILE A 267 2.44 -6.68 2.10
C ILE A 267 3.56 -6.47 3.10
N ASP A 268 4.75 -6.21 2.61
CA ASP A 268 5.99 -6.14 3.37
C ASP A 268 5.84 -5.47 4.73
N GLN A 269 6.25 -6.19 5.76
CA GLN A 269 6.26 -5.68 7.12
C GLN A 269 7.49 -4.79 7.40
N MET A 270 7.48 -4.14 8.54
CA MET A 270 8.45 -3.14 8.95
C MET A 270 9.90 -3.69 9.07
N SER A 271 10.07 -4.96 9.41
CA SER A 271 11.38 -5.60 9.60
C SER A 271 12.08 -5.97 8.29
N LEU A 272 11.35 -6.03 7.16
CA LEU A 272 11.96 -6.35 5.86
C LEU A 272 12.66 -5.13 5.28
N GLU A 273 13.80 -5.32 4.65
CA GLU A 273 14.63 -4.27 4.07
C GLU A 273 13.91 -3.52 2.92
N ASP A 274 14.34 -2.30 2.65
CA ASP A 274 13.81 -1.50 1.54
C ASP A 274 14.28 -2.12 0.21
N GLY A 275 13.33 -2.39 -0.71
CA GLY A 275 13.64 -2.92 -2.04
C GLY A 275 14.13 -4.38 -2.06
N TRP A 276 13.94 -5.18 -1.02
CA TRP A 276 14.49 -6.54 -0.86
C TRP A 276 14.11 -7.53 -1.97
N LYS A 277 13.01 -7.28 -2.68
CA LYS A 277 12.54 -8.13 -3.79
C LYS A 277 13.18 -7.80 -5.14
N ARG A 278 14.08 -6.81 -5.22
CA ARG A 278 14.64 -6.30 -6.49
C ARG A 278 15.28 -7.37 -7.37
N TYR A 279 15.82 -8.42 -6.77
CA TYR A 279 16.42 -9.55 -7.50
C TYR A 279 15.41 -10.32 -8.36
N LEU A 280 14.12 -10.36 -7.96
CA LEU A 280 13.04 -11.00 -8.73
C LEU A 280 12.78 -10.25 -10.03
N SER A 281 12.66 -8.91 -9.95
CA SER A 281 12.44 -8.10 -11.15
C SER A 281 13.66 -8.09 -12.06
N ARG A 282 14.87 -8.11 -11.50
CA ARG A 282 16.09 -8.23 -12.27
C ARG A 282 16.12 -9.52 -13.10
N ALA A 283 15.81 -10.67 -12.49
CA ALA A 283 15.77 -11.95 -13.18
C ALA A 283 14.76 -11.95 -14.35
N VAL A 284 13.60 -11.36 -14.14
CA VAL A 284 12.58 -11.22 -15.20
C VAL A 284 13.06 -10.28 -16.31
N ARG A 285 13.60 -9.12 -15.96
CA ARG A 285 14.11 -8.13 -16.91
C ARG A 285 15.25 -8.66 -17.76
N ASP A 286 16.22 -9.30 -17.13
CA ASP A 286 17.39 -9.86 -17.82
C ASP A 286 17.00 -10.98 -18.81
N LYS A 287 15.94 -11.74 -18.51
CA LYS A 287 15.47 -12.84 -19.37
C LYS A 287 14.61 -12.35 -20.54
N PHE A 288 13.69 -11.41 -20.31
CA PHE A 288 12.66 -11.05 -21.31
C PHE A 288 12.90 -9.70 -21.99
N HIS A 289 13.80 -8.86 -21.48
CA HIS A 289 14.11 -7.53 -22.02
C HIS A 289 12.87 -6.63 -22.23
N LYS A 290 11.84 -6.81 -21.39
CA LYS A 290 10.61 -6.02 -21.40
C LYS A 290 10.58 -5.03 -20.24
N PRO A 291 9.85 -3.90 -20.38
CA PRO A 291 9.59 -3.00 -19.28
C PRO A 291 9.09 -3.76 -18.03
N THR A 292 9.86 -3.66 -16.96
CA THR A 292 9.62 -4.41 -15.72
C THR A 292 9.34 -3.46 -14.56
N VAL A 293 8.30 -3.76 -13.79
CA VAL A 293 7.91 -3.00 -12.59
C VAL A 293 8.29 -3.81 -11.34
N ILE A 294 8.83 -3.14 -10.32
CA ILE A 294 9.08 -3.72 -9.00
C ILE A 294 8.31 -3.00 -7.90
N ALA A 295 7.76 -3.76 -6.97
CA ALA A 295 7.16 -3.29 -5.73
C ALA A 295 7.79 -3.98 -4.52
N GLY A 296 7.86 -3.29 -3.39
CA GLY A 296 8.29 -3.89 -2.12
C GLY A 296 9.10 -2.92 -1.27
N ASN A 297 8.48 -2.35 -0.23
CA ASN A 297 9.12 -1.42 0.71
C ASN A 297 10.00 -0.32 0.08
N ILE A 298 9.69 0.14 -1.14
CA ILE A 298 10.42 1.26 -1.76
C ILE A 298 9.88 2.54 -1.13
N ARG A 299 10.61 3.10 -0.16
CA ARG A 299 10.14 4.18 0.71
C ARG A 299 10.86 5.50 0.51
N THR A 300 12.06 5.46 -0.05
CA THR A 300 12.90 6.64 -0.26
C THR A 300 13.25 6.79 -1.73
N PRO A 301 13.48 8.04 -2.20
CA PRO A 301 13.90 8.27 -3.58
C PRO A 301 15.26 7.66 -3.90
N GLN A 302 16.18 7.59 -2.92
CA GLN A 302 17.48 6.96 -3.12
C GLN A 302 17.34 5.48 -3.48
N VAL A 303 16.55 4.69 -2.72
CA VAL A 303 16.32 3.27 -3.03
C VAL A 303 15.66 3.11 -4.40
N ALA A 304 14.72 3.98 -4.76
CA ALA A 304 14.07 3.96 -6.07
C ALA A 304 15.08 4.23 -7.21
N GLU A 305 15.93 5.24 -7.05
CA GLU A 305 16.98 5.57 -8.01
C GLU A 305 18.01 4.45 -8.16
N ASP A 306 18.48 3.87 -7.04
CA ASP A 306 19.45 2.78 -7.03
C ASP A 306 18.96 1.56 -7.80
N ILE A 307 17.66 1.21 -7.65
CA ILE A 307 17.04 0.10 -8.38
C ILE A 307 17.04 0.36 -9.89
N LEU A 308 16.69 1.57 -10.31
CA LEU A 308 16.69 1.95 -11.73
C LEU A 308 18.11 2.02 -12.30
N ALA A 309 19.03 2.66 -11.59
CA ALA A 309 20.41 2.83 -12.00
C ALA A 309 21.16 1.50 -12.14
N SER A 310 20.86 0.52 -11.25
CA SER A 310 21.44 -0.83 -11.32
C SER A 310 20.77 -1.74 -12.36
N GLY A 311 19.69 -1.27 -13.00
CA GLY A 311 18.94 -2.05 -13.98
C GLY A 311 18.14 -3.20 -13.38
N ASP A 312 17.78 -3.14 -12.09
CA ASP A 312 16.96 -4.19 -11.46
C ASP A 312 15.48 -4.10 -11.88
N ALA A 313 15.03 -2.94 -12.34
CA ALA A 313 13.73 -2.71 -12.94
C ALA A 313 13.76 -1.46 -13.85
N ASP A 314 12.71 -1.24 -14.65
CA ASP A 314 12.50 -0.05 -15.47
C ASP A 314 11.53 0.94 -14.84
N LEU A 315 10.68 0.46 -13.92
CA LEU A 315 9.60 1.21 -13.27
C LEU A 315 9.51 0.83 -11.79
N ILE A 316 9.21 1.83 -10.96
CA ILE A 316 9.14 1.70 -9.51
C ILE A 316 7.71 1.85 -9.03
N ALA A 317 7.15 0.80 -8.40
CA ALA A 317 5.82 0.84 -7.81
C ALA A 317 5.87 1.29 -6.35
N ILE A 318 5.41 2.51 -6.09
CA ILE A 318 5.31 3.10 -4.75
C ILE A 318 3.85 3.02 -4.28
N GLY A 319 3.53 1.99 -3.49
CA GLY A 319 2.18 1.78 -2.97
C GLY A 319 1.92 2.58 -1.70
N ARG A 320 2.26 2.00 -0.55
CA ARG A 320 2.01 2.62 0.77
C ARG A 320 2.72 3.96 0.97
N GLY A 321 3.82 4.19 0.23
CA GLY A 321 4.49 5.49 0.18
C GLY A 321 3.54 6.59 -0.30
N LEU A 322 2.80 6.35 -1.41
CA LEU A 322 1.81 7.29 -1.96
C LEU A 322 0.51 7.36 -1.13
N ILE A 323 0.22 6.38 -0.27
CA ILE A 323 -0.84 6.49 0.74
C ILE A 323 -0.41 7.47 1.84
N ALA A 324 0.82 7.33 2.32
CA ALA A 324 1.37 8.17 3.38
C ALA A 324 1.65 9.60 2.89
N GLU A 325 2.09 9.75 1.66
CA GLU A 325 2.47 11.03 1.05
C GLU A 325 1.99 11.11 -0.41
N PRO A 326 0.82 11.68 -0.67
CA PRO A 326 0.33 11.86 -2.05
C PRO A 326 1.24 12.72 -2.92
N GLU A 327 1.94 13.69 -2.33
CA GLU A 327 2.86 14.62 -3.01
C GLU A 327 4.29 14.09 -3.09
N TRP A 328 4.50 12.80 -2.91
CA TRP A 328 5.81 12.16 -2.89
C TRP A 328 6.69 12.60 -4.07
N VAL A 329 6.15 12.54 -5.30
CA VAL A 329 6.89 12.87 -6.52
C VAL A 329 7.26 14.34 -6.56
N GLN A 330 6.31 15.24 -6.30
CA GLN A 330 6.56 16.70 -6.30
C GLN A 330 7.56 17.11 -5.23
N LYS A 331 7.48 16.52 -4.03
CA LYS A 331 8.41 16.81 -2.93
C LYS A 331 9.84 16.38 -3.28
N VAL A 332 9.99 15.22 -3.92
CA VAL A 332 11.30 14.74 -4.38
C VAL A 332 11.85 15.61 -5.51
N GLN A 333 11.04 15.95 -6.51
CA GLN A 333 11.47 16.86 -7.59
C GLN A 333 11.87 18.24 -7.07
N GLY A 334 11.18 18.73 -6.05
CA GLY A 334 11.41 20.04 -5.45
C GLY A 334 12.47 20.06 -4.33
N GLY A 335 13.19 18.96 -4.07
CA GLY A 335 14.21 18.88 -3.01
C GLY A 335 13.63 19.02 -1.59
N LYS A 336 12.36 18.61 -1.40
CA LYS A 336 11.62 18.75 -0.14
C LYS A 336 11.44 17.42 0.59
N GLU A 337 12.33 16.45 0.39
CA GLU A 337 12.24 15.09 0.95
C GLU A 337 12.17 15.10 2.47
N ARG A 338 12.80 16.09 3.13
CA ARG A 338 12.72 16.27 4.58
C ARG A 338 11.30 16.52 5.10
N LEU A 339 10.40 17.04 4.23
CA LEU A 339 8.98 17.30 4.53
C LEU A 339 8.07 16.19 3.99
N MET A 340 8.60 15.03 3.67
CA MET A 340 7.85 13.88 3.17
C MET A 340 7.51 12.92 4.32
N ARG A 341 6.23 12.52 4.41
CA ARG A 341 5.78 11.44 5.32
C ARG A 341 6.21 10.09 4.75
N LYS A 342 7.33 9.56 5.20
CA LYS A 342 7.78 8.22 4.79
C LYS A 342 6.90 7.15 5.41
N CYS A 343 6.40 6.22 4.60
CA CYS A 343 5.63 5.08 5.11
C CYS A 343 6.45 4.28 6.12
N ILE A 344 5.91 4.04 7.31
CA ILE A 344 6.57 3.27 8.38
C ILE A 344 6.30 1.75 8.29
N SER A 345 5.64 1.29 7.24
CA SER A 345 5.28 -0.12 6.98
C SER A 345 4.56 -0.81 8.16
N CYS A 346 3.71 -0.08 8.87
CA CYS A 346 2.94 -0.59 10.02
C CYS A 346 1.77 -1.48 9.64
N ASN A 347 1.26 -1.39 8.42
CA ASN A 347 0.12 -2.14 7.87
C ASN A 347 -1.22 -1.93 8.59
N ILE A 348 -1.33 -1.05 9.59
CA ILE A 348 -2.51 -0.87 10.43
C ILE A 348 -3.64 -0.17 9.66
N GLY A 349 -3.45 1.09 9.26
CA GLY A 349 -4.50 1.88 8.62
C GLY A 349 -4.83 1.41 7.20
N CYS A 350 -3.88 0.86 6.48
CA CYS A 350 -4.07 0.39 5.10
C CYS A 350 -4.52 -1.07 5.03
N ALA A 351 -3.66 -2.03 5.38
CA ALA A 351 -3.92 -3.45 5.19
C ALA A 351 -4.93 -4.00 6.20
N ASP A 352 -4.75 -3.76 7.52
CA ASP A 352 -5.64 -4.27 8.57
C ASP A 352 -7.05 -3.70 8.43
N HIS A 353 -7.19 -2.36 8.25
CA HIS A 353 -8.50 -1.75 8.03
C HIS A 353 -9.26 -2.40 6.89
N ARG A 354 -8.60 -2.59 5.76
CA ARG A 354 -9.23 -3.11 4.55
C ARG A 354 -9.46 -4.63 4.61
N ILE A 355 -8.43 -5.40 4.98
CA ILE A 355 -8.46 -6.87 4.88
C ILE A 355 -9.15 -7.50 6.08
N ALA A 356 -8.73 -7.13 7.30
CA ALA A 356 -9.25 -7.77 8.51
C ALA A 356 -10.55 -7.15 9.03
N ARG A 357 -10.75 -5.83 8.78
CA ARG A 357 -11.91 -5.11 9.34
C ARG A 357 -12.94 -4.71 8.30
N SER A 358 -12.75 -5.00 7.01
CA SER A 358 -13.64 -4.59 5.91
C SER A 358 -14.00 -3.10 5.93
N ARG A 359 -13.07 -2.25 6.39
CA ARG A 359 -13.23 -0.79 6.48
C ARG A 359 -12.55 -0.10 5.30
N PRO A 360 -12.92 1.13 4.98
CA PRO A 360 -12.15 1.94 4.04
C PRO A 360 -10.69 2.09 4.47
N LEU A 361 -9.81 2.15 3.49
CA LEU A 361 -8.37 2.37 3.67
C LEU A 361 -8.12 3.68 4.46
N ARG A 362 -7.15 3.63 5.36
CA ARG A 362 -6.63 4.76 6.16
C ARG A 362 -5.10 4.69 6.24
N CYS A 363 -4.49 5.69 6.86
CA CYS A 363 -3.06 5.67 7.16
C CYS A 363 -2.82 6.11 8.62
N SER A 364 -1.90 5.45 9.32
CA SER A 364 -1.59 5.78 10.72
C SER A 364 -0.81 7.08 10.88
N ILE A 365 -0.15 7.55 9.81
CA ILE A 365 0.70 8.76 9.84
C ILE A 365 0.23 9.85 8.88
N ASN A 366 -0.83 9.61 8.10
CA ASN A 366 -1.46 10.61 7.27
C ASN A 366 -2.97 10.63 7.55
N PRO A 367 -3.48 11.62 8.29
CA PRO A 367 -4.90 11.72 8.61
C PRO A 367 -5.76 12.08 7.40
N ASP A 368 -5.17 12.69 6.38
CA ASP A 368 -5.87 13.34 5.27
C ASP A 368 -5.79 12.55 3.94
N ILE A 369 -6.04 11.25 4.00
CA ILE A 369 -5.86 10.37 2.82
C ILE A 369 -7.04 10.39 1.83
N ILE A 370 -8.27 10.75 2.30
CA ILE A 370 -9.50 10.68 1.50
C ILE A 370 -10.47 11.82 1.76
N HIS A 371 -10.08 12.81 2.53
CA HIS A 371 -11.04 13.76 3.07
C HIS A 371 -11.15 15.06 2.26
N GLY A 372 -10.46 15.18 1.15
CA GLY A 372 -10.66 16.25 0.19
C GLY A 372 -11.03 17.60 0.82
N ASP A 373 -12.13 18.17 0.36
CA ASP A 373 -12.61 19.46 0.86
C ASP A 373 -13.14 19.45 2.30
N ALA A 374 -13.59 18.31 2.83
CA ALA A 374 -14.10 18.19 4.19
C ALA A 374 -13.01 18.43 5.26
N TYR A 375 -11.75 18.16 4.89
CA TYR A 375 -10.60 18.37 5.76
C TYR A 375 -9.70 19.54 5.31
N LYS A 376 -10.17 20.36 4.37
CA LYS A 376 -9.45 21.59 4.03
C LYS A 376 -9.34 22.46 5.27
N MET A 377 -8.10 22.63 5.72
CA MET A 377 -7.78 23.56 6.80
C MET A 377 -8.13 24.97 6.35
N ARG A 378 -9.01 25.62 7.11
CA ARG A 378 -9.38 27.03 6.88
C ARG A 378 -8.52 27.90 7.77
N ARG A 379 -7.97 28.98 7.21
CA ARG A 379 -7.24 29.96 8.01
C ARG A 379 -8.15 30.60 9.05
N VAL A 380 -7.61 30.80 10.23
CA VAL A 380 -8.29 31.59 11.27
C VAL A 380 -8.40 33.04 10.82
N ASN A 381 -9.50 33.71 11.18
CA ASN A 381 -9.81 35.07 10.78
C ASN A 381 -9.46 36.12 11.85
N ARG A 382 -8.82 35.71 12.93
CA ARG A 382 -8.39 36.59 14.05
C ARG A 382 -7.10 36.05 14.65
N ASP A 383 -6.33 36.91 15.30
CA ASP A 383 -5.16 36.50 16.07
C ASP A 383 -5.56 35.50 17.15
N THR A 384 -4.98 34.33 17.06
CA THR A 384 -5.33 33.22 17.95
C THR A 384 -4.06 32.58 18.51
N ASN A 385 -3.95 32.60 19.83
CA ASN A 385 -2.87 31.94 20.57
C ASN A 385 -3.29 30.52 20.94
N VAL A 386 -2.50 29.52 20.57
CA VAL A 386 -2.72 28.10 20.90
C VAL A 386 -1.53 27.58 21.68
N VAL A 387 -1.77 26.98 22.84
CA VAL A 387 -0.75 26.29 23.62
C VAL A 387 -1.03 24.80 23.61
N VAL A 388 -0.08 24.00 23.11
CA VAL A 388 -0.12 22.55 23.10
C VAL A 388 0.85 22.00 24.14
N ILE A 389 0.34 21.17 25.06
CA ILE A 389 1.11 20.59 26.15
C ILE A 389 1.40 19.13 25.84
N GLY A 390 2.67 18.77 25.66
CA GLY A 390 3.17 17.45 25.27
C GLY A 390 3.51 17.38 23.79
N ALA A 391 4.79 17.10 23.46
CA ALA A 391 5.26 16.95 22.08
C ALA A 391 5.40 15.47 21.68
N GLY A 392 4.42 14.65 22.08
CA GLY A 392 4.17 13.35 21.48
C GLY A 392 3.56 13.49 20.09
N THR A 393 3.20 12.35 19.44
CA THR A 393 2.66 12.35 18.08
C THR A 393 1.41 13.21 17.92
N ALA A 394 0.49 13.14 18.89
CA ALA A 394 -0.75 13.92 18.88
C ALA A 394 -0.50 15.43 19.05
N GLY A 395 0.38 15.80 20.00
CA GLY A 395 0.69 17.21 20.26
C GLY A 395 1.45 17.86 19.13
N MET A 396 2.42 17.17 18.53
CA MET A 396 3.11 17.68 17.35
C MET A 396 2.17 17.93 16.17
N GLU A 397 1.23 16.99 15.89
CA GLU A 397 0.25 17.16 14.83
C GLU A 397 -0.71 18.32 15.12
N ALA A 398 -1.22 18.43 16.36
CA ALA A 398 -2.09 19.53 16.78
C ALA A 398 -1.38 20.90 16.66
N ALA A 399 -0.13 20.99 17.08
CA ALA A 399 0.64 22.23 17.01
C ALA A 399 0.94 22.65 15.58
N CYS A 400 1.36 21.73 14.71
CA CYS A 400 1.58 22.03 13.30
C CYS A 400 0.29 22.46 12.61
N THR A 401 -0.81 21.73 12.85
CA THR A 401 -2.13 22.08 12.27
C THR A 401 -2.59 23.47 12.72
N ALA A 402 -2.46 23.81 14.01
CA ALA A 402 -2.81 25.13 14.52
C ALA A 402 -1.96 26.24 13.85
N ALA A 403 -0.66 26.01 13.70
CA ALA A 403 0.22 26.98 13.05
C ALA A 403 -0.09 27.12 11.54
N GLU A 404 -0.35 26.04 10.82
CA GLU A 404 -0.67 26.04 9.39
C GLU A 404 -1.98 26.78 9.08
N VAL A 405 -2.94 26.77 9.99
CA VAL A 405 -4.17 27.58 9.85
C VAL A 405 -4.00 29.03 10.29
N GLY A 406 -2.80 29.43 10.75
CA GLY A 406 -2.42 30.82 11.06
C GLY A 406 -2.43 31.18 12.53
N CYS A 407 -2.56 30.23 13.47
CA CYS A 407 -2.46 30.53 14.89
C CYS A 407 -1.00 30.77 15.33
N HIS A 408 -0.78 31.64 16.32
CA HIS A 408 0.47 31.68 17.08
C HIS A 408 0.48 30.51 18.04
N THR A 409 1.43 29.58 17.85
CA THR A 409 1.38 28.28 18.52
C THR A 409 2.63 28.05 19.38
N TRP A 410 2.42 27.59 20.60
CA TRP A 410 3.48 27.10 21.50
C TRP A 410 3.30 25.61 21.73
N LEU A 411 4.37 24.86 21.52
CA LEU A 411 4.41 23.43 21.81
C LEU A 411 5.38 23.21 22.97
N LEU A 412 4.86 22.79 24.12
CA LEU A 412 5.60 22.61 25.37
C LEU A 412 5.86 21.12 25.63
N GLU A 413 7.12 20.75 25.91
CA GLU A 413 7.51 19.37 26.19
C GLU A 413 8.40 19.30 27.44
N ALA A 414 8.05 18.40 28.36
CA ALA A 414 8.77 18.21 29.60
C ALA A 414 10.12 17.48 29.41
N LYS A 415 10.20 16.56 28.44
CA LYS A 415 11.44 15.85 28.09
C LYS A 415 12.35 16.73 27.22
N ASN A 416 13.63 16.33 27.14
CA ASN A 416 14.62 17.01 26.28
C ASN A 416 14.50 16.61 24.78
N HIS A 417 13.47 15.85 24.41
CA HIS A 417 13.23 15.40 23.05
C HIS A 417 11.73 15.28 22.76
N VAL A 418 11.36 15.39 21.50
CA VAL A 418 9.99 15.24 21.01
C VAL A 418 9.75 13.84 20.47
N GLY A 419 8.47 13.50 20.20
CA GLY A 419 8.04 12.25 19.59
C GLY A 419 7.39 11.27 20.56
N GLY A 420 7.51 11.52 21.87
CA GLY A 420 6.87 10.73 22.93
C GLY A 420 7.15 9.22 22.77
N LEU A 421 6.12 8.40 22.99
CA LEU A 421 6.24 6.93 22.93
C LEU A 421 6.70 6.42 21.55
N ALA A 422 6.40 7.11 20.45
CA ALA A 422 6.87 6.71 19.11
C ALA A 422 8.40 6.75 19.01
N SER A 423 9.03 7.77 19.59
CA SER A 423 10.50 7.84 19.66
C SER A 423 11.10 6.74 20.53
N GLU A 424 10.46 6.41 21.66
CA GLU A 424 10.92 5.32 22.52
C GLU A 424 10.82 3.95 21.81
N ILE A 425 9.66 3.62 21.24
CA ILE A 425 9.45 2.35 20.53
C ILE A 425 10.40 2.21 19.32
N SER A 426 10.77 3.31 18.68
CA SER A 426 11.67 3.28 17.52
C SER A 426 13.11 2.83 17.87
N ARG A 427 13.46 2.76 19.14
CA ARG A 427 14.75 2.23 19.63
C ARG A 427 14.84 0.70 19.49
N LEU A 428 13.70 0.01 19.36
CA LEU A 428 13.66 -1.43 19.06
C LEU A 428 14.11 -1.67 17.60
N PRO A 429 15.05 -2.59 17.35
CA PRO A 429 15.58 -2.84 15.99
C PRO A 429 14.52 -3.08 14.94
N GLU A 430 13.50 -3.91 15.23
CA GLU A 430 12.40 -4.24 14.33
C GLU A 430 11.39 -3.10 14.15
N LYS A 431 11.49 -2.04 14.97
CA LYS A 431 10.59 -0.88 14.98
C LYS A 431 11.28 0.42 14.56
N LYS A 432 12.55 0.38 14.15
CA LYS A 432 13.37 1.55 13.80
C LYS A 432 12.69 2.53 12.82
N ARG A 433 11.85 2.02 11.91
CA ARG A 433 11.12 2.86 10.92
C ARG A 433 10.11 3.82 11.55
N ILE A 434 9.67 3.57 12.77
CA ILE A 434 8.76 4.48 13.48
C ILE A 434 9.44 5.84 13.69
N ALA A 435 10.77 5.90 13.81
CA ALA A 435 11.53 7.14 13.94
C ALA A 435 11.33 8.12 12.77
N ASP A 436 10.98 7.62 11.58
CA ASP A 436 10.73 8.47 10.41
C ASP A 436 9.59 9.48 10.65
N PHE A 437 8.56 9.11 11.43
CA PHE A 437 7.44 10.00 11.70
C PHE A 437 7.78 11.15 12.67
N PRO A 438 8.34 10.92 13.86
CA PRO A 438 8.86 12.02 14.70
C PRO A 438 9.88 12.91 13.99
N GLN A 439 10.74 12.34 13.13
CA GLN A 439 11.70 13.13 12.36
C GLN A 439 11.01 14.04 11.33
N PHE A 440 10.02 13.51 10.60
CA PHE A 440 9.18 14.32 9.72
C PHE A 440 8.50 15.46 10.47
N MET A 441 7.93 15.18 11.67
CA MET A 441 7.26 16.19 12.47
C MET A 441 8.23 17.28 12.99
N LYS A 442 9.46 16.91 13.36
CA LYS A 442 10.52 17.90 13.69
C LYS A 442 10.78 18.84 12.52
N ASN A 443 10.90 18.29 11.31
CA ASN A 443 11.16 19.08 10.12
C ASN A 443 9.98 20.00 9.78
N ARG A 444 8.73 19.52 9.97
CA ARG A 444 7.50 20.29 9.77
C ARG A 444 7.41 21.44 10.79
N ILE A 445 7.67 21.18 12.07
CA ILE A 445 7.75 22.20 13.13
C ILE A 445 8.77 23.28 12.75
N ALA A 446 9.97 22.87 12.33
CA ALA A 446 11.04 23.80 11.95
C ALA A 446 10.75 24.62 10.68
N SER A 447 9.74 24.27 9.91
CA SER A 447 9.31 25.02 8.71
C SER A 447 8.18 26.03 8.99
N LEU A 448 7.71 26.15 10.22
CA LEU A 448 6.59 27.01 10.61
C LEU A 448 7.06 28.14 11.54
N ASP A 449 7.17 29.35 11.01
CA ASP A 449 7.71 30.51 11.73
C ASP A 449 6.84 30.96 12.91
N ASN A 450 5.53 30.61 12.88
CA ASN A 450 4.56 30.92 13.93
C ASN A 450 4.36 29.79 14.96
N LEU A 451 5.27 28.78 14.99
CA LEU A 451 5.27 27.69 15.96
C LEU A 451 6.55 27.73 16.79
N MET A 452 6.43 27.90 18.09
CA MET A 452 7.53 27.90 19.05
C MET A 452 7.55 26.60 19.84
N LEU A 453 8.63 25.81 19.70
CA LEU A 453 8.86 24.58 20.46
C LEU A 453 9.73 24.87 21.68
N GLN A 454 9.25 24.48 22.87
CA GLN A 454 10.00 24.52 24.12
C GLN A 454 10.12 23.10 24.69
N ILE A 455 11.33 22.60 24.83
CA ILE A 455 11.64 21.28 25.40
C ILE A 455 12.35 21.41 26.74
N GLY A 456 12.36 20.34 27.54
CA GLY A 456 13.06 20.28 28.82
C GLY A 456 12.39 21.10 29.94
N LYS A 457 11.14 21.53 29.73
CA LYS A 457 10.40 22.31 30.72
C LYS A 457 9.00 21.77 30.91
N ARG A 458 8.69 21.33 32.11
CA ARG A 458 7.34 20.92 32.47
C ARG A 458 6.41 22.13 32.53
N ALA A 459 5.30 22.06 31.77
CA ALA A 459 4.28 23.10 31.80
C ALA A 459 3.51 23.09 33.12
N ASP A 460 3.27 24.27 33.65
CA ASP A 460 2.41 24.54 34.81
C ASP A 460 1.40 25.65 34.48
N VAL A 461 0.47 25.90 35.38
CA VAL A 461 -0.58 26.92 35.20
C VAL A 461 0.02 28.31 34.94
N ALA A 462 1.06 28.69 35.65
CA ALA A 462 1.67 30.02 35.53
C ALA A 462 2.34 30.18 34.14
N SER A 463 3.15 29.23 33.72
CA SER A 463 3.84 29.26 32.41
C SER A 463 2.87 29.23 31.23
N VAL A 464 1.78 28.46 31.32
CA VAL A 464 0.76 28.41 30.27
C VAL A 464 -0.05 29.71 30.24
N SER A 465 -0.47 30.24 31.39
CA SER A 465 -1.23 31.51 31.49
C SER A 465 -0.45 32.71 30.98
N ALA A 466 0.87 32.74 31.19
CA ALA A 466 1.74 33.80 30.68
C ALA A 466 1.75 33.92 29.15
N LEU A 467 1.45 32.85 28.42
CA LEU A 467 1.31 32.80 26.96
C LEU A 467 -0.05 33.32 26.45
N ARG A 468 -0.95 33.67 27.36
CA ARG A 468 -2.32 34.18 27.06
C ARG A 468 -3.06 33.34 26.01
N PRO A 469 -3.22 32.02 26.24
CA PRO A 469 -3.84 31.14 25.28
C PRO A 469 -5.33 31.43 25.07
N HIS A 470 -5.77 31.42 23.80
CA HIS A 470 -7.21 31.35 23.48
C HIS A 470 -7.68 29.89 23.49
N LEU A 471 -6.76 28.95 23.22
CA LEU A 471 -7.02 27.51 23.23
C LEU A 471 -5.82 26.77 23.83
N ILE A 472 -6.12 25.78 24.68
CA ILE A 472 -5.13 24.86 25.23
C ILE A 472 -5.46 23.44 24.73
N VAL A 473 -4.45 22.77 24.15
CA VAL A 473 -4.55 21.37 23.76
C VAL A 473 -3.71 20.54 24.73
N ASN A 474 -4.37 19.69 25.52
CA ASN A 474 -3.70 18.73 26.38
C ASN A 474 -3.37 17.46 25.59
N ALA A 475 -2.07 17.23 25.31
CA ALA A 475 -1.54 16.08 24.59
C ALA A 475 -0.42 15.39 25.40
N THR A 476 -0.53 15.38 26.72
CA THR A 476 0.48 14.85 27.63
C THR A 476 0.63 13.32 27.61
N GLY A 477 -0.22 12.63 26.85
CA GLY A 477 -0.19 11.18 26.67
C GLY A 477 -0.87 10.43 27.82
N SER A 478 -0.47 9.18 27.96
CA SER A 478 -1.01 8.27 28.99
C SER A 478 0.10 7.53 29.70
N THR A 479 -0.16 7.08 30.91
CA THR A 479 0.66 6.14 31.64
C THR A 479 0.09 4.73 31.52
N PRO A 480 0.90 3.66 31.49
CA PRO A 480 0.42 2.29 31.49
C PRO A 480 -0.47 2.03 32.71
N LEU A 481 -1.63 1.44 32.50
CA LEU A 481 -2.44 0.91 33.57
C LEU A 481 -1.83 -0.43 34.00
N LEU A 482 -1.37 -0.49 35.24
CA LEU A 482 -0.87 -1.74 35.81
C LEU A 482 -2.02 -2.58 36.32
N PRO A 483 -2.05 -3.90 36.04
CA PRO A 483 -3.04 -4.80 36.61
C PRO A 483 -2.89 -4.87 38.15
N PRO A 484 -3.95 -5.19 38.88
CA PRO A 484 -3.91 -5.26 40.34
C PRO A 484 -3.25 -6.58 40.83
N ILE A 485 -1.96 -6.71 40.53
CA ILE A 485 -1.13 -7.84 40.99
C ILE A 485 -0.34 -7.34 42.19
N GLU A 486 -0.40 -8.10 43.28
CA GLU A 486 0.31 -7.79 44.53
C GLU A 486 1.83 -7.70 44.28
N GLY A 487 2.46 -6.66 44.77
CA GLY A 487 3.89 -6.42 44.61
C GLY A 487 4.32 -5.91 43.22
N LEU A 488 3.40 -5.79 42.22
CA LEU A 488 3.77 -5.36 40.87
C LEU A 488 4.27 -3.90 40.85
N ARG A 489 3.57 -3.00 41.53
CA ARG A 489 3.90 -1.56 41.53
C ARG A 489 5.24 -1.26 42.16
N GLU A 490 5.61 -2.02 43.19
CA GLU A 490 6.83 -1.89 43.96
C GLU A 490 8.05 -2.50 43.24
N ASN A 491 7.82 -3.44 42.31
CA ASN A 491 8.87 -4.22 41.67
C ASN A 491 9.03 -3.97 40.16
N ILE A 492 8.11 -3.19 39.55
CA ILE A 492 8.21 -2.87 38.12
C ILE A 492 9.25 -1.77 37.85
N ASP A 493 10.09 -1.99 36.88
CA ASP A 493 11.14 -1.04 36.42
C ASP A 493 12.13 -0.60 37.51
N VAL A 494 12.29 -1.40 38.58
CA VAL A 494 13.28 -1.13 39.63
C VAL A 494 14.68 -1.53 39.16
N GLU A 495 15.70 -0.85 39.67
CA GLU A 495 17.09 -1.15 39.38
C GLU A 495 17.43 -2.61 39.77
N ASN A 496 18.06 -3.33 38.82
CA ASN A 496 18.33 -4.77 38.94
C ASN A 496 17.12 -5.70 39.11
N GLY A 497 15.91 -5.17 38.92
CA GLY A 497 14.66 -5.95 38.92
C GLY A 497 14.52 -6.87 37.71
N LYS A 498 13.52 -7.75 37.77
CA LYS A 498 13.17 -8.70 36.70
C LYS A 498 11.81 -8.42 36.06
N ILE A 499 11.09 -7.42 36.55
CA ILE A 499 9.77 -7.03 36.07
C ILE A 499 9.90 -5.69 35.35
N PHE A 500 9.48 -5.63 34.12
CA PHE A 500 9.62 -4.46 33.28
C PHE A 500 8.29 -4.07 32.65
N SER A 501 8.00 -2.77 32.66
CA SER A 501 7.02 -2.22 31.72
C SER A 501 7.60 -2.23 30.31
N ILE A 502 6.79 -1.96 29.29
CA ILE A 502 7.27 -1.84 27.90
C ILE A 502 8.35 -0.76 27.79
N THR A 503 8.16 0.39 28.47
CA THR A 503 9.13 1.48 28.48
C THR A 503 10.39 1.10 29.26
N GLY A 504 10.24 0.47 30.41
CA GLY A 504 11.37 -0.04 31.18
C GLY A 504 12.19 -1.09 30.45
N MET A 505 11.52 -1.97 29.69
CA MET A 505 12.22 -2.91 28.80
C MET A 505 13.03 -2.17 27.73
N ILE A 506 12.45 -1.15 27.07
CA ILE A 506 13.12 -0.36 26.05
C ILE A 506 14.35 0.36 26.64
N ASP A 507 14.25 0.88 27.85
CA ASP A 507 15.35 1.56 28.52
C ASP A 507 16.48 0.60 28.94
N ASN A 508 16.15 -0.67 29.10
CA ASN A 508 17.08 -1.74 29.47
C ASN A 508 17.37 -2.74 28.34
N LEU A 509 17.30 -2.33 27.08
CA LEU A 509 17.45 -3.23 25.91
C LEU A 509 18.70 -4.13 25.99
N ALA A 510 19.82 -3.62 26.51
CA ALA A 510 21.05 -4.41 26.67
C ALA A 510 20.86 -5.67 27.53
N LYS A 511 19.91 -5.68 28.48
CA LYS A 511 19.60 -6.84 29.32
C LYS A 511 18.83 -7.93 28.56
N PHE A 512 18.28 -7.61 27.39
CA PHE A 512 17.42 -8.49 26.58
C PHE A 512 18.09 -8.98 25.28
N THR A 513 19.36 -8.67 25.07
CA THR A 513 20.11 -9.10 23.87
C THR A 513 20.42 -10.59 23.88
N ASP A 514 20.50 -11.22 25.07
CA ASP A 514 20.71 -12.66 25.23
C ASP A 514 19.65 -13.27 26.15
N ILE A 515 18.48 -13.53 25.57
CA ILE A 515 17.34 -14.17 26.22
C ILE A 515 17.13 -15.63 25.80
N LYS A 516 18.02 -16.18 24.99
CA LYS A 516 17.94 -17.56 24.52
C LYS A 516 17.97 -18.54 25.72
N GLY A 517 16.95 -19.37 25.82
CA GLY A 517 16.79 -20.35 26.92
C GLY A 517 16.25 -19.76 28.23
N LYS A 518 15.95 -18.47 28.30
CA LYS A 518 15.30 -17.84 29.48
C LYS A 518 13.78 -17.96 29.37
N ARG A 519 13.11 -18.14 30.51
CA ARG A 519 11.64 -18.09 30.59
C ARG A 519 11.21 -16.65 30.76
N ILE A 520 10.27 -16.23 29.93
CA ILE A 520 9.62 -14.91 29.99
C ILE A 520 8.13 -15.17 30.28
N ALA A 521 7.60 -14.57 31.34
CA ALA A 521 6.19 -14.65 31.71
C ALA A 521 5.44 -13.36 31.32
#